data_5feb2107a3af795656523465741cd417
#
_entry.id   5feb2107a3af795656523465741cd417
#
_cell.length_a   1.000
_cell.length_b   1.000
_cell.length_c   1.000
_cell.angle_alpha   90.00
_cell.angle_beta   90.00
_cell.angle_gamma   90.00
#
_symmetry.space_group_name_H-M   'P 1'
#
loop_
_entity.id
_entity.type
_entity.pdbx_description
1 polymer ?
#
loop_
_entity_poly.entity_id
_entity_poly.type
_entity_poly.pdbx_seq_one_letter_code
_entity_poly.pdbx_strand_id
1 'polypeptide(L)'
;MHLYIWRHSKRFSSWSMLDEPHIHKENYLQAEVAVLAPSKTEALRLLAQAGQWNVEDLERIEPETISLNEPRIVVSHVDFQ
;
A
#
# COMPACT_ATOMS: atom_id res chain seq x y z
N MET A 1 0.04 -15.82 -8.67
CA MET A 1 0.02 -14.97 -7.46
C MET A 1 0.93 -13.79 -7.62
N HIS A 2 0.49 -12.67 -7.08
CA HIS A 2 1.26 -11.43 -7.10
C HIS A 2 1.31 -10.86 -5.71
N LEU A 3 2.38 -10.15 -5.41
CA LEU A 3 2.50 -9.36 -4.19
C LEU A 3 2.19 -7.91 -4.56
N TYR A 4 1.18 -7.34 -3.92
CA TYR A 4 0.78 -5.96 -4.11
C TYR A 4 1.19 -5.15 -2.90
N ILE A 5 1.95 -4.09 -3.12
CA ILE A 5 2.52 -3.28 -2.04
C ILE A 5 2.04 -1.84 -2.21
N TRP A 6 1.34 -1.35 -1.22
CA TRP A 6 0.94 0.05 -1.14
C TRP A 6 1.75 0.73 -0.06
N ARG A 7 2.31 1.89 -0.39
CA ARG A 7 3.06 2.72 0.54
C ARG A 7 2.59 4.16 0.41
N HIS A 8 2.45 4.81 1.54
CA HIS A 8 2.08 6.21 1.55
C HIS A 8 2.73 6.91 2.72
N SER A 9 3.45 8.00 2.44
CA SER A 9 4.01 8.88 3.46
C SER A 9 3.35 10.22 3.35
N LYS A 10 2.89 10.75 4.47
CA LYS A 10 2.34 12.08 4.52
C LYS A 10 3.49 13.07 4.60
N ARG A 11 3.65 13.85 3.55
CA ARG A 11 4.59 14.96 3.55
C ARG A 11 3.81 16.23 3.68
N PHE A 12 4.26 17.09 4.56
CA PHE A 12 3.60 18.36 4.76
C PHE A 12 3.71 19.23 3.54
N SER A 13 2.63 19.33 2.84
CA SER A 13 2.41 20.41 1.91
C SER A 13 1.03 20.93 2.24
N SER A 14 0.95 22.17 2.66
CA SER A 14 -0.29 22.78 3.10
C SER A 14 -1.34 22.83 2.01
N TRP A 15 -0.94 22.62 0.77
CA TRP A 15 -1.82 22.73 -0.40
C TRP A 15 -2.45 21.41 -0.80
N SER A 16 -1.81 20.28 -0.47
CA SER A 16 -2.24 18.98 -0.94
C SER A 16 -3.02 18.19 0.10
N MET A 17 -3.23 18.75 1.28
CA MET A 17 -3.85 18.00 2.38
C MET A 17 -5.29 17.59 2.11
N LEU A 18 -5.99 18.35 1.28
CA LEU A 18 -7.39 18.04 0.96
C LEU A 18 -7.53 16.89 -0.02
N ASP A 19 -6.54 16.70 -0.88
CA ASP A 19 -6.57 15.68 -1.93
C ASP A 19 -5.64 14.50 -1.62
N GLU A 20 -4.93 14.56 -0.52
CA GLU A 20 -4.00 13.50 -0.16
C GLU A 20 -4.75 12.25 0.27
N PRO A 21 -4.43 11.08 -0.30
CA PRO A 21 -5.11 9.85 0.08
C PRO A 21 -4.76 9.44 1.51
N HIS A 22 -5.70 8.78 2.16
CA HIS A 22 -5.55 8.22 3.50
C HIS A 22 -5.74 6.71 3.40
N ILE A 23 -4.65 5.97 3.29
CA ILE A 23 -4.76 4.54 3.06
C ILE A 23 -5.13 3.74 4.31
N HIS A 24 -4.91 4.31 5.50
CA HIS A 24 -5.28 3.69 6.76
C HIS A 24 -6.28 4.58 7.50
N LYS A 25 -7.22 3.98 8.22
CA LYS A 25 -8.28 4.72 8.91
C LYS A 25 -7.78 5.54 10.08
N GLU A 26 -6.69 5.13 10.72
CA GLU A 26 -6.07 5.90 11.78
C GLU A 26 -5.03 6.86 11.22
N ASN A 27 -4.75 7.93 11.95
CA ASN A 27 -3.71 8.87 11.56
C ASN A 27 -2.35 8.18 11.52
N TYR A 28 -1.56 8.51 10.50
CA TYR A 28 -0.23 7.94 10.34
C TYR A 28 0.69 8.97 9.69
N LEU A 29 1.99 8.83 9.95
CA LEU A 29 3.01 9.55 9.18
C LEU A 29 3.42 8.75 7.95
N GLN A 30 3.49 7.45 8.11
CA GLN A 30 3.84 6.54 7.04
C GLN A 30 3.06 5.24 7.23
N ALA A 31 2.47 4.75 6.16
CA ALA A 31 1.76 3.49 6.17
C ALA A 31 2.19 2.63 5.00
N GLU A 32 2.23 1.33 5.23
CA GLU A 32 2.67 0.37 4.25
C GLU A 32 1.91 -0.93 4.45
N VAL A 33 1.47 -1.52 3.36
CA VAL A 33 0.81 -2.83 3.41
C VAL A 33 1.17 -3.62 2.17
N ALA A 34 1.41 -4.91 2.36
CA ALA A 34 1.69 -5.84 1.27
C ALA A 34 0.69 -6.98 1.34
N VAL A 35 0.10 -7.33 0.21
CA VAL A 35 -0.93 -8.37 0.13
C VAL A 35 -0.56 -9.34 -0.98
N LEU A 36 -0.59 -10.63 -0.65
CA LEU A 36 -0.42 -11.70 -1.62
C LEU A 36 -1.79 -12.11 -2.14
N ALA A 37 -2.02 -11.96 -3.43
CA ALA A 37 -3.31 -12.27 -4.03
C ALA A 37 -3.17 -12.57 -5.53
N PRO A 38 -4.16 -13.24 -6.12
CA PRO A 38 -4.11 -13.52 -7.56
C PRO A 38 -4.36 -12.29 -8.42
N SER A 39 -5.01 -11.26 -7.88
CA SER A 39 -5.31 -10.02 -8.61
C SER A 39 -5.40 -8.85 -7.65
N LYS A 40 -5.32 -7.64 -8.19
CA LYS A 40 -5.49 -6.41 -7.42
C LYS A 40 -6.87 -6.37 -6.76
N THR A 41 -7.91 -6.80 -7.46
CA THR A 41 -9.27 -6.83 -6.92
C THR A 41 -9.36 -7.71 -5.68
N GLU A 42 -8.75 -8.89 -5.73
CA GLU A 42 -8.72 -9.78 -4.57
C GLU A 42 -7.89 -9.19 -3.41
N ALA A 43 -6.78 -8.53 -3.73
CA ALA A 43 -5.99 -7.86 -2.69
C ALA A 43 -6.81 -6.80 -1.97
N LEU A 44 -7.54 -5.97 -2.72
CA LEU A 44 -8.39 -4.95 -2.13
C LEU A 44 -9.53 -5.56 -1.32
N ARG A 45 -10.08 -6.68 -1.77
CA ARG A 45 -11.13 -7.38 -1.02
C ARG A 45 -10.61 -7.86 0.34
N LEU A 46 -9.41 -8.41 0.38
CA LEU A 46 -8.81 -8.85 1.64
C LEU A 46 -8.56 -7.67 2.59
N LEU A 47 -8.11 -6.55 2.05
CA LEU A 47 -7.89 -5.35 2.85
C LEU A 47 -9.21 -4.79 3.38
N ALA A 48 -10.28 -4.86 2.60
CA ALA A 48 -11.61 -4.46 3.06
C ALA A 48 -12.08 -5.32 4.23
N GLN A 49 -11.81 -6.62 4.18
CA GLN A 49 -12.17 -7.54 5.26
C GLN A 49 -11.40 -7.26 6.54
N ALA A 50 -10.16 -6.80 6.43
CA ALA A 50 -9.36 -6.44 7.59
C ALA A 50 -9.93 -5.26 8.36
N GLY A 51 -10.63 -4.36 7.68
CA GLY A 51 -11.37 -3.27 8.31
C GLY A 51 -10.58 -2.03 8.70
N GLN A 52 -9.25 -2.06 8.58
CA GLN A 52 -8.38 -0.95 9.00
C GLN A 52 -7.97 -0.05 7.84
N TRP A 53 -8.24 -0.46 6.61
CA TRP A 53 -7.72 0.20 5.42
C TRP A 53 -8.83 0.92 4.66
N ASN A 54 -8.50 2.07 4.10
CA ASN A 54 -9.39 2.83 3.23
C ASN A 54 -9.25 2.32 1.80
N VAL A 55 -10.02 1.32 1.46
CA VAL A 55 -9.93 0.64 0.16
C VAL A 55 -10.17 1.61 -1.00
N GLU A 56 -11.06 2.58 -0.82
CA GLU A 56 -11.33 3.58 -1.85
C GLU A 56 -10.07 4.39 -2.19
N ASP A 57 -9.31 4.78 -1.16
CA ASP A 57 -8.07 5.50 -1.37
C ASP A 57 -6.97 4.59 -1.93
N LEU A 58 -6.94 3.33 -1.52
CA LEU A 58 -5.99 2.36 -2.06
C LEU A 58 -6.22 2.11 -3.54
N GLU A 59 -7.47 2.11 -3.99
CA GLU A 59 -7.77 1.97 -5.41
C GLU A 59 -7.19 3.09 -6.26
N ARG A 60 -7.05 4.27 -5.68
CA ARG A 60 -6.53 5.45 -6.38
C ARG A 60 -5.03 5.47 -6.48
N ILE A 61 -4.36 4.63 -5.72
CA ILE A 61 -2.89 4.54 -5.69
C ILE A 61 -2.47 3.28 -6.40
N GLU A 62 -1.57 3.41 -7.36
CA GLU A 62 -1.01 2.25 -8.06
C GLU A 62 -0.06 1.51 -7.13
N PRO A 63 -0.31 0.25 -6.80
CA PRO A 63 0.62 -0.50 -5.96
C PRO A 63 1.84 -0.95 -6.75
N GLU A 64 2.94 -1.17 -6.04
CA GLU A 64 4.02 -1.94 -6.60
C GLU A 64 3.57 -3.38 -6.71
N THR A 65 3.70 -3.97 -7.90
CA THR A 65 3.25 -5.33 -8.16
C THR A 65 4.44 -6.21 -8.47
N ILE A 66 4.57 -7.30 -7.73
CA ILE A 66 5.67 -8.24 -7.88
C ILE A 66 5.10 -9.61 -8.22
N SER A 67 5.48 -10.13 -9.38
CA SER A 67 5.13 -11.50 -9.76
C SER A 67 6.00 -12.48 -8.99
N LEU A 68 5.40 -13.53 -8.46
CA LEU A 68 6.11 -14.55 -7.71
C LEU A 68 6.46 -15.78 -8.56
N ASN A 69 6.42 -15.61 -9.87
CA ASN A 69 6.75 -16.70 -10.81
C ASN A 69 8.24 -16.83 -11.07
N GLU A 70 9.04 -15.87 -10.63
CA GLU A 70 10.47 -15.83 -10.87
C GLU A 70 11.24 -15.53 -9.59
N PRO A 71 12.44 -16.09 -9.41
CA PRO A 71 13.29 -15.72 -8.28
C PRO A 71 13.67 -14.24 -8.38
N ARG A 72 13.52 -13.52 -7.27
CA ARG A 72 13.88 -12.11 -7.22
C ARG A 72 13.96 -11.64 -5.79
N ILE A 73 14.69 -10.54 -5.58
CA ILE A 73 14.70 -9.87 -4.29
C ILE A 73 13.38 -9.10 -4.15
N VAL A 74 12.57 -9.48 -3.18
CA VAL A 74 11.26 -8.87 -2.96
C VAL A 74 11.36 -7.63 -2.08
N VAL A 75 12.17 -7.71 -1.03
CA VAL A 75 12.39 -6.60 -0.11
C VAL A 75 13.87 -6.49 0.17
N SER A 76 14.37 -5.27 0.13
CA SER A 76 15.74 -4.99 0.53
C SER A 76 15.77 -3.64 1.23
N HIS A 77 16.24 -3.64 2.46
CA HIS A 77 16.27 -2.42 3.28
C HIS A 77 17.49 -2.44 4.19
N VAL A 78 18.20 -1.34 4.20
CA VAL A 78 19.35 -1.17 5.09
C VAL A 78 19.26 0.21 5.74
N ASP A 79 19.38 0.22 7.05
CA ASP A 79 19.39 1.44 7.85
C ASP A 79 20.79 1.64 8.39
N PHE A 80 21.44 2.72 7.97
CA PHE A 80 22.78 3.06 8.46
C PHE A 80 22.68 4.18 9.47
N GLN A 81 23.34 3.97 10.57
CA GLN A 81 23.48 5.04 11.59
C GLN A 81 24.81 5.71 11.49
#